data_a740085568ba4b6ee6ad2799fc35b8d1
#
_entry.id   a740085568ba4b6ee6ad2799fc35b8d1
#
_cell.length_a   1.000
_cell.length_b   1.000
_cell.length_c   1.000
_cell.angle_alpha   90.00
_cell.angle_beta   90.00
_cell.angle_gamma   90.00
#
_symmetry.space_group_name_H-M   'P 1'
#
loop_
_entity.id
_entity.type
_entity.pdbx_description
1 polymer ?
#
loop_
_entity_poly.entity_id
_entity_poly.type
_entity_poly.pdbx_seq_one_letter_code
_entity_poly.pdbx_strand_id
1 'polypeptide(L)'
;MEKTVSFGDRAAVPAIGQGTWYMGEDSARRTQEVAALRAGVERGLTVIDTAEMYAHGGAEEVVGEAIRGLRDRVVLVSKVYPWHAGGQQMMDACEASLRRLGTDYLDMYLLHWAGEFSFAQTVEGMERLVAQGKIR
;
A
#
# COMPACT_ATOMS: atom_id res chain seq x y z
N MET A 1 -0.01 -25.57 8.09
CA MET A 1 1.13 -25.14 7.22
C MET A 1 0.67 -23.88 6.47
N GLU A 2 1.36 -22.79 6.69
CA GLU A 2 1.07 -21.56 5.94
C GLU A 2 1.47 -21.74 4.48
N LYS A 3 0.54 -21.50 3.58
CA LYS A 3 0.80 -21.50 2.15
C LYS A 3 1.47 -20.17 1.78
N THR A 4 2.63 -20.26 1.14
CA THR A 4 3.37 -19.09 0.67
C THR A 4 3.43 -19.04 -0.85
N VAL A 5 3.64 -17.85 -1.40
CA VAL A 5 3.83 -17.58 -2.83
C VAL A 5 5.01 -16.65 -3.03
N SER A 6 5.57 -16.63 -4.23
CA SER A 6 6.56 -15.62 -4.62
C SER A 6 5.84 -14.31 -4.91
N PHE A 7 6.45 -13.20 -4.51
CA PHE A 7 5.87 -11.86 -4.67
C PHE A 7 6.98 -10.85 -5.01
N GLY A 8 7.04 -10.47 -6.28
CA GLY A 8 8.13 -9.64 -6.78
C GLY A 8 9.47 -10.36 -6.63
N ASP A 9 10.43 -9.68 -6.04
CA ASP A 9 11.76 -10.21 -5.71
C ASP A 9 11.81 -10.96 -4.37
N ARG A 10 10.70 -11.02 -3.64
CA ARG A 10 10.59 -11.74 -2.37
C ARG A 10 10.40 -13.22 -2.59
N ALA A 11 11.20 -14.02 -1.91
CA ALA A 11 11.21 -15.48 -2.06
C ALA A 11 9.91 -16.13 -1.57
N ALA A 12 9.30 -15.62 -0.52
CA ALA A 12 8.08 -16.18 0.05
C ALA A 12 7.31 -15.13 0.86
N VAL A 13 6.03 -14.98 0.58
CA VAL A 13 5.08 -14.21 1.37
C VAL A 13 3.83 -15.05 1.62
N PRO A 14 3.04 -14.78 2.67
CA PRO A 14 1.76 -15.48 2.86
C PRO A 14 0.87 -15.36 1.63
N ALA A 15 0.22 -16.46 1.24
CA ALA A 15 -0.67 -16.48 0.08
C ALA A 15 -1.99 -15.73 0.33
N ILE A 16 -2.30 -15.44 1.60
CA ILE A 16 -3.47 -14.66 2.03
C ILE A 16 -2.97 -13.40 2.73
N GLY A 17 -3.50 -12.25 2.33
CA GLY A 17 -3.23 -10.96 2.92
C GLY A 17 -4.49 -10.31 3.49
N GLN A 18 -4.32 -9.10 3.99
CA GLN A 18 -5.39 -8.29 4.56
C GLN A 18 -5.72 -7.14 3.61
N GLY A 19 -6.99 -7.07 3.16
CA GLY A 19 -7.49 -5.94 2.37
C GLY A 19 -8.10 -4.87 3.27
N THR A 20 -8.08 -3.63 2.80
CA THR A 20 -8.53 -2.48 3.59
C THR A 20 -9.62 -1.65 2.92
N TRP A 21 -10.22 -2.16 1.87
CA TRP A 21 -11.37 -1.51 1.24
C TRP A 21 -12.50 -1.36 2.26
N TYR A 22 -13.07 -0.19 2.36
CA TYR A 22 -14.05 0.24 3.37
C TYR A 22 -13.48 0.51 4.78
N MET A 23 -12.19 0.37 5.02
CA MET A 23 -11.58 0.86 6.25
C MET A 23 -11.34 2.38 6.17
N GLY A 24 -11.38 3.05 7.31
CA GLY A 24 -11.13 4.49 7.42
C GLY A 24 -12.31 5.38 7.02
N GLU A 25 -13.48 4.80 6.73
CA GLU A 25 -14.70 5.57 6.38
C GLU A 25 -15.43 6.12 7.61
N ASP A 26 -15.38 5.40 8.71
CA ASP A 26 -16.04 5.75 9.98
C ASP A 26 -15.01 5.84 11.10
N SER A 27 -14.81 7.05 11.59
CA SER A 27 -13.85 7.30 12.69
C SER A 27 -14.18 6.53 13.97
N ALA A 28 -15.44 6.21 14.21
CA ALA A 28 -15.85 5.40 15.37
C ALA A 28 -15.34 3.95 15.29
N ARG A 29 -15.02 3.46 14.10
CA ARG A 29 -14.50 2.10 13.86
C ARG A 29 -12.99 2.02 13.83
N ARG A 30 -12.30 3.15 13.78
CA ARG A 30 -10.84 3.21 13.57
C ARG A 30 -10.05 2.34 14.53
N THR A 31 -10.34 2.40 15.83
CA THR A 31 -9.63 1.60 16.84
C THR A 31 -9.79 0.10 16.58
N GLN A 32 -10.98 -0.35 16.20
CA GLN A 32 -11.24 -1.75 15.87
C GLN A 32 -10.53 -2.18 14.58
N GLU A 33 -10.53 -1.32 13.57
CA GLU A 33 -9.86 -1.58 12.29
C GLU A 33 -8.34 -1.71 12.46
N VAL A 34 -7.74 -0.80 13.21
CA VAL A 34 -6.31 -0.86 13.58
C VAL A 34 -5.99 -2.15 14.34
N ALA A 35 -6.80 -2.49 15.34
CA ALA A 35 -6.61 -3.70 16.12
C ALA A 35 -6.73 -4.97 15.28
N ALA A 36 -7.67 -5.00 14.34
CA ALA A 36 -7.86 -6.14 13.43
C ALA A 36 -6.63 -6.35 12.53
N LEU A 37 -6.09 -5.28 11.93
CA LEU A 37 -4.89 -5.37 11.09
C LEU A 37 -3.67 -5.83 11.91
N ARG A 38 -3.46 -5.29 13.10
CA ARG A 38 -2.36 -5.73 13.98
C ARG A 38 -2.49 -7.19 14.35
N ALA A 39 -3.68 -7.64 14.74
CA ALA A 39 -3.94 -9.04 15.05
C ALA A 39 -3.70 -9.97 13.87
N GLY A 40 -4.00 -9.52 12.65
CA GLY A 40 -3.67 -10.23 11.41
C GLY A 40 -2.18 -10.39 11.21
N VAL A 41 -1.41 -9.32 11.36
CA VAL A 41 0.07 -9.35 11.25
C VAL A 41 0.67 -10.31 12.28
N GLU A 42 0.19 -10.27 13.51
CA GLU A 42 0.67 -11.15 14.59
C GLU A 42 0.40 -12.63 14.29
N ARG A 43 -0.63 -12.93 13.50
CA ARG A 43 -0.99 -14.28 13.05
C ARG A 43 -0.37 -14.68 11.70
N GLY A 44 0.55 -13.88 11.18
CA GLY A 44 1.26 -14.20 9.94
C GLY A 44 0.62 -13.63 8.66
N LEU A 45 -0.48 -12.91 8.73
CA LEU A 45 -1.09 -12.20 7.59
C LEU A 45 -0.36 -10.89 7.33
N THR A 46 0.86 -10.99 6.87
CA THR A 46 1.80 -9.86 6.79
C THR A 46 1.68 -9.04 5.50
N VAL A 47 0.94 -9.50 4.50
CA VAL A 47 0.63 -8.71 3.32
C VAL A 47 -0.58 -7.83 3.61
N ILE A 48 -0.43 -6.51 3.45
CA ILE A 48 -1.53 -5.55 3.61
C ILE A 48 -1.72 -4.80 2.30
N ASP A 49 -2.93 -4.87 1.75
CA ASP A 49 -3.35 -4.19 0.52
C ASP A 49 -4.23 -3.00 0.85
N THR A 50 -3.83 -1.84 0.38
CA THR A 50 -4.55 -0.58 0.50
C THR A 50 -4.48 0.23 -0.80
N ALA A 51 -5.01 1.44 -0.79
CA ALA A 51 -4.98 2.36 -1.93
C ALA A 51 -5.26 3.79 -1.47
N GLU A 52 -4.75 4.78 -2.21
CA GLU A 52 -5.11 6.18 -1.97
C GLU A 52 -6.61 6.46 -2.16
N MET A 53 -7.27 5.66 -3.00
CA MET A 53 -8.71 5.74 -3.25
C MET A 53 -9.55 5.36 -2.03
N TYR A 54 -9.11 4.40 -1.21
CA TYR A 54 -9.93 3.86 -0.13
C TYR A 54 -10.15 4.90 0.97
N ALA A 55 -11.42 5.28 1.15
CA ALA A 55 -11.82 6.35 2.08
C ALA A 55 -11.05 7.66 1.86
N HIS A 56 -10.71 7.99 0.60
CA HIS A 56 -9.93 9.19 0.25
C HIS A 56 -8.61 9.31 1.02
N GLY A 57 -7.89 8.20 1.17
CA GLY A 57 -6.65 8.12 1.95
C GLY A 57 -6.86 7.68 3.40
N GLY A 58 -8.10 7.62 3.88
CA GLY A 58 -8.41 7.19 5.25
C GLY A 58 -7.99 5.76 5.56
N ALA A 59 -8.10 4.84 4.59
CA ALA A 59 -7.63 3.48 4.76
C ALA A 59 -6.10 3.42 4.95
N GLU A 60 -5.35 4.21 4.18
CA GLU A 60 -3.89 4.31 4.36
C GLU A 60 -3.52 4.86 5.74
N GLU A 61 -4.28 5.81 6.28
CA GLU A 61 -4.06 6.31 7.64
C GLU A 61 -4.30 5.23 8.70
N VAL A 62 -5.36 4.43 8.55
CA VAL A 62 -5.63 3.28 9.43
C VAL A 62 -4.49 2.27 9.36
N VAL A 63 -4.03 1.94 8.16
CA VAL A 63 -2.88 1.04 7.95
C VAL A 63 -1.63 1.63 8.60
N GLY A 64 -1.35 2.90 8.39
CA GLY A 64 -0.19 3.59 8.97
C GLY A 64 -0.15 3.47 10.49
N GLU A 65 -1.30 3.65 11.15
CA GLU A 65 -1.42 3.46 12.60
C GLU A 65 -1.22 1.99 13.00
N ALA A 66 -1.80 1.06 12.25
CA ALA A 66 -1.71 -0.38 12.53
C ALA A 66 -0.29 -0.92 12.42
N ILE A 67 0.49 -0.46 11.45
CA ILE A 67 1.85 -0.97 11.20
C ILE A 67 2.94 -0.23 11.97
N ARG A 68 2.59 0.75 12.79
CA ARG A 68 3.56 1.48 13.61
C ARG A 68 4.34 0.52 14.51
N GLY A 69 5.66 0.50 14.34
CA GLY A 69 6.55 -0.44 15.03
C GLY A 69 6.59 -1.85 14.40
N LEU A 70 5.84 -2.10 13.32
CA LEU A 70 5.76 -3.39 12.64
C LEU A 70 6.18 -3.32 11.16
N ARG A 71 6.68 -2.18 10.68
CA ARG A 71 6.92 -1.94 9.25
C ARG A 71 7.76 -3.03 8.59
N ASP A 72 8.82 -3.47 9.25
CA ASP A 72 9.74 -4.50 8.72
C ASP A 72 9.10 -5.89 8.60
N ARG A 73 8.00 -6.12 9.28
CA ARG A 73 7.27 -7.39 9.23
C ARG A 73 6.19 -7.42 8.16
N VAL A 74 5.89 -6.28 7.54
CA VAL A 74 4.74 -6.11 6.63
C VAL A 74 5.23 -5.95 5.19
N VAL A 75 4.54 -6.63 4.27
CA VAL A 75 4.60 -6.37 2.83
C VAL A 75 3.44 -5.44 2.51
N LEU A 76 3.77 -4.18 2.21
CA LEU A 76 2.80 -3.11 2.05
C LEU A 76 2.57 -2.81 0.58
N VAL A 77 1.31 -2.95 0.17
CA VAL A 77 0.84 -2.68 -1.20
C VAL A 77 -0.09 -1.47 -1.18
N SER A 78 0.16 -0.48 -2.01
CA SER A 78 -0.80 0.58 -2.29
C SER A 78 -0.96 0.81 -3.79
N LYS A 79 -1.86 1.71 -4.19
CA LYS A 79 -2.23 1.90 -5.59
C LYS A 79 -2.39 3.37 -5.88
N VAL A 80 -2.01 3.75 -7.11
CA VAL A 80 -2.17 5.11 -7.62
C VAL A 80 -3.44 5.20 -8.47
N TYR A 81 -4.19 6.29 -8.33
CA TYR A 81 -5.28 6.62 -9.23
C TYR A 81 -4.80 6.72 -10.69
N PRO A 82 -5.64 6.34 -11.66
CA PRO A 82 -5.29 6.50 -13.08
C PRO A 82 -4.94 7.94 -13.47
N TRP A 83 -5.60 8.93 -12.89
CA TRP A 83 -5.36 10.34 -13.16
C TRP A 83 -4.12 10.93 -12.44
N HIS A 84 -3.48 10.16 -11.58
CA HIS A 84 -2.18 10.47 -10.98
C HIS A 84 -1.05 9.62 -11.55
N ALA A 85 -1.32 8.77 -12.56
CA ALA A 85 -0.44 7.68 -12.96
C ALA A 85 0.69 8.08 -13.91
N GLY A 86 1.21 9.30 -13.81
CA GLY A 86 2.35 9.74 -14.62
C GLY A 86 2.94 11.07 -14.17
N GLY A 87 4.18 11.34 -14.58
CA GLY A 87 4.86 12.60 -14.33
C GLY A 87 4.97 12.99 -12.86
N GLN A 88 4.93 14.27 -12.59
CA GLN A 88 5.01 14.81 -11.22
C GLN A 88 3.81 14.42 -10.37
N GLN A 89 2.64 14.25 -10.97
CA GLN A 89 1.43 13.82 -10.26
C GLN A 89 1.62 12.46 -9.57
N MET A 90 2.32 11.52 -10.21
CA MET A 90 2.64 10.22 -9.58
C MET A 90 3.61 10.38 -8.41
N MET A 91 4.60 11.25 -8.54
CA MET A 91 5.54 11.53 -7.45
C MET A 91 4.80 12.08 -6.23
N ASP A 92 3.94 13.07 -6.44
CA ASP A 92 3.17 13.73 -5.39
C ASP A 92 2.17 12.76 -4.73
N ALA A 93 1.50 11.93 -5.53
CA ALA A 93 0.56 10.92 -5.04
C ALA A 93 1.28 9.86 -4.18
N CYS A 94 2.42 9.36 -4.62
CA CYS A 94 3.20 8.39 -3.85
C CYS A 94 3.68 8.99 -2.52
N GLU A 95 4.20 10.21 -2.53
CA GLU A 95 4.62 10.89 -1.30
C GLU A 95 3.45 11.13 -0.34
N ALA A 96 2.28 11.47 -0.86
CA ALA A 96 1.09 11.62 -0.03
C ALA A 96 0.68 10.29 0.62
N SER A 97 0.72 9.19 -0.13
CA SER A 97 0.48 7.85 0.40
C SER A 97 1.49 7.48 1.49
N LEU A 98 2.78 7.72 1.24
CA LEU A 98 3.84 7.44 2.23
C LEU A 98 3.64 8.24 3.52
N ARG A 99 3.21 9.50 3.43
CA ARG A 99 2.90 10.32 4.62
C ARG A 99 1.74 9.74 5.42
N ARG A 100 0.63 9.33 4.75
CA ARG A 100 -0.52 8.72 5.43
C ARG A 100 -0.16 7.39 6.08
N LEU A 101 0.67 6.60 5.40
CA LEU A 101 1.14 5.29 5.88
C LEU A 101 2.25 5.39 6.95
N GLY A 102 2.86 6.58 7.11
CA GLY A 102 3.92 6.78 8.10
C GLY A 102 5.19 5.97 7.81
N THR A 103 5.51 5.76 6.53
CA THR A 103 6.67 5.00 6.07
C THR A 103 7.35 5.74 4.92
N ASP A 104 8.60 5.41 4.63
CA ASP A 104 9.38 5.99 3.55
C ASP A 104 9.42 5.12 2.28
N TYR A 105 8.81 3.92 2.32
CA TYR A 105 8.74 3.05 1.15
C TYR A 105 7.50 2.15 1.14
N LEU A 106 7.07 1.79 -0.07
CA LEU A 106 6.11 0.73 -0.35
C LEU A 106 6.83 -0.51 -0.88
N ASP A 107 6.37 -1.69 -0.53
CA ASP A 107 6.87 -2.93 -1.11
C ASP A 107 6.39 -3.11 -2.55
N MET A 108 5.14 -2.71 -2.83
CA MET A 108 4.57 -2.71 -4.16
C MET A 108 3.61 -1.52 -4.37
N TYR A 109 3.71 -0.90 -5.53
CA TYR A 109 2.84 0.20 -5.94
C TYR A 109 2.19 -0.15 -7.27
N LEU A 110 0.87 -0.15 -7.32
CA LEU A 110 0.10 -0.60 -8.47
C LEU A 110 -0.65 0.55 -9.13
N LEU A 111 -0.80 0.49 -10.46
CA LEU A 111 -1.81 1.27 -11.17
C LEU A 111 -3.18 0.67 -10.84
N HIS A 112 -4.09 1.45 -10.27
CA HIS A 112 -5.38 0.94 -9.82
C HIS A 112 -6.24 0.42 -10.97
N TRP A 113 -6.29 1.17 -12.09
CA TRP A 113 -6.82 0.78 -13.41
C TRP A 113 -6.26 1.70 -14.47
N ALA A 114 -6.38 1.32 -15.73
CA ALA A 114 -5.88 2.12 -16.86
C ALA A 114 -6.71 3.40 -17.04
N GLY A 115 -6.03 4.55 -17.19
CA GLY A 115 -6.62 5.85 -17.42
C GLY A 115 -6.07 6.51 -18.69
N GLU A 116 -5.94 7.83 -18.67
CA GLU A 116 -5.49 8.62 -19.83
C GLU A 116 -3.98 8.64 -20.03
N PHE A 117 -3.19 8.43 -18.95
CA PHE A 117 -1.76 8.26 -19.09
C PHE A 117 -1.44 6.97 -19.85
N SER A 118 -0.47 7.04 -20.77
CA SER A 118 0.04 5.82 -21.44
C SER A 118 0.75 4.91 -20.41
N PHE A 119 0.80 3.63 -20.71
CA PHE A 119 1.57 2.70 -19.86
C PHE A 119 3.06 3.08 -19.82
N ALA A 120 3.61 3.63 -20.90
CA ALA A 120 4.98 4.12 -20.92
C ALA A 120 5.21 5.23 -19.89
N GLN A 121 4.29 6.20 -19.79
CA GLN A 121 4.36 7.26 -18.78
C GLN A 121 4.24 6.72 -17.35
N THR A 122 3.37 5.74 -17.15
CA THR A 122 3.20 5.09 -15.83
C THR A 122 4.46 4.31 -15.46
N VAL A 123 5.02 3.53 -16.38
CA VAL A 123 6.26 2.76 -16.16
C VAL A 123 7.43 3.71 -15.84
N GLU A 124 7.61 4.78 -16.61
CA GLU A 124 8.64 5.79 -16.34
C GLU A 124 8.51 6.37 -14.92
N GLY A 125 7.28 6.70 -14.49
CA GLY A 125 7.02 7.16 -13.13
C GLY A 125 7.37 6.12 -12.07
N MET A 126 7.01 4.86 -12.30
CA MET A 126 7.35 3.75 -11.39
C MET A 126 8.86 3.54 -11.29
N GLU A 127 9.57 3.53 -12.42
CA GLU A 127 11.04 3.40 -12.44
C GLU A 127 11.72 4.55 -11.66
N ARG A 128 11.21 5.76 -11.80
CA ARG A 128 11.69 6.92 -11.05
C ARG A 128 11.49 6.75 -9.54
N LEU A 129 10.33 6.24 -9.13
CA LEU A 129 10.04 5.96 -7.71
C LEU A 129 10.93 4.83 -7.16
N VAL A 130 11.21 3.80 -7.96
CA VAL A 130 12.18 2.74 -7.60
C VAL A 130 13.57 3.33 -7.41
N ALA A 131 14.03 4.16 -8.34
CA ALA A 131 15.34 4.81 -8.26
C ALA A 131 15.47 5.72 -7.01
N GLN A 132 14.37 6.31 -6.54
CA GLN A 132 14.31 7.11 -5.33
C GLN A 132 14.18 6.27 -4.05
N GLY A 133 14.05 4.97 -4.14
CA GLY A 133 13.85 4.07 -3.00
C GLY A 133 12.47 4.16 -2.35
N LYS A 134 11.51 4.80 -3.01
CA LYS A 134 10.13 4.99 -2.49
C LYS A 134 9.22 3.79 -2.72
N ILE A 135 9.50 3.00 -3.73
CA ILE A 135 8.83 1.73 -4.00
C ILE A 135 9.85 0.66 -4.34
N ARG A 136 9.52 -0.59 -4.06
CA ARG A 136 10.41 -1.75 -4.33
C ARG A 136 10.12 -2.39 -5.67
#